data_266a0952eee1f473003582e9d585b0a0
#
_entry.id   266a0952eee1f473003582e9d585b0a0
#
_cell.length_a   1.000
_cell.length_b   1.000
_cell.length_c   1.000
_cell.angle_alpha   90.00
_cell.angle_beta   90.00
_cell.angle_gamma   90.00
#
_symmetry.space_group_name_H-M   'P 1'
#
loop_
_entity.id
_entity.type
_entity.pdbx_description
1 polymer ?
#
loop_
_entity_poly.entity_id
_entity_poly.type
_entity_poly.pdbx_seq_one_letter_code
_entity_poly.pdbx_strand_id
1 'polypeptide(L)'
;MLDIKKIREDPEPFRTALARRGIPERVDELLAADAKRRGLTTRVEDLRAEQNKASKAIGKAQGDEKQQLIAQVATVSAELKTSEPDLAATEAMLTSLLAATPNIAHESVPDGLTDEDAVEVRRNHDEPPVFDFEIRDHVALGELLGVLDVERAARTSGSRFVYLMGDIVLLQFALVRSALDILVEKGFLPVIPPVLVREEALFGTGFFPGDEAQIYKTAEDDLYLVGTAEVSLAALHMGEILDEAQLPMRYAGYSSCFRREAGTYGKDMGGLFRVHQFDKVEMFSFVTPETSWDEHEYIVSVEEAIIGKLDLPYRVVNIPVGDLGAPAAKKYDIEGWLPGQQRYRELTSCSNTTDYQARRLQARVRRTDGSVEILHTLNGTATAIGRTLIAILENHQRADGTVEIPEHLWQYLPERVRVLAPTT
;
A
#
# COMPACT_ATOMS: atom_id res chain seq x y z
N MET A 1 9.14 1.13 -7.87
CA MET A 1 10.61 1.32 -7.72
C MET A 1 11.08 2.50 -8.57
N LEU A 2 12.21 3.10 -8.22
CA LEU A 2 12.75 4.26 -8.95
C LEU A 2 13.25 3.90 -10.35
N ASP A 3 13.31 4.91 -11.23
CA ASP A 3 13.85 4.77 -12.58
C ASP A 3 15.37 5.02 -12.58
N ILE A 4 16.17 3.99 -12.77
CA ILE A 4 17.64 4.10 -12.81
C ILE A 4 18.15 4.99 -13.94
N LYS A 5 17.38 5.15 -15.04
CA LYS A 5 17.76 6.06 -16.13
C LYS A 5 17.68 7.51 -15.67
N LYS A 6 16.58 7.88 -15.00
CA LYS A 6 16.40 9.22 -14.44
C LYS A 6 17.47 9.52 -13.37
N ILE A 7 17.76 8.55 -12.49
CA ILE A 7 18.84 8.71 -11.48
C ILE A 7 20.19 8.96 -12.14
N ARG A 8 20.50 8.26 -13.24
CA ARG A 8 21.76 8.44 -13.96
C ARG A 8 21.86 9.77 -14.70
N GLU A 9 20.74 10.27 -15.25
CA GLU A 9 20.67 11.55 -15.97
C GLU A 9 20.87 12.74 -15.02
N ASP A 10 20.24 12.72 -13.86
CA ASP A 10 20.37 13.75 -12.83
C ASP A 10 20.29 13.13 -11.43
N PRO A 11 21.42 12.78 -10.79
CA PRO A 11 21.43 12.09 -9.49
C PRO A 11 21.12 12.98 -8.28
N GLU A 12 21.36 14.30 -8.36
CA GLU A 12 21.31 15.19 -7.19
C GLU A 12 19.91 15.32 -6.57
N PRO A 13 18.81 15.46 -7.32
CA PRO A 13 17.46 15.46 -6.74
C PRO A 13 17.15 14.17 -5.97
N PHE A 14 17.60 13.00 -6.50
CA PHE A 14 17.41 11.72 -5.82
C PHE A 14 18.25 11.60 -4.56
N ARG A 15 19.49 12.11 -4.60
CA ARG A 15 20.40 12.13 -3.43
C ARG A 15 19.80 12.98 -2.30
N THR A 16 19.32 14.16 -2.63
CA THR A 16 18.64 15.07 -1.69
C THR A 16 17.39 14.40 -1.09
N ALA A 17 16.54 13.82 -1.91
CA ALA A 17 15.30 13.20 -1.46
C ALA A 17 15.55 11.93 -0.61
N LEU A 18 16.52 11.09 -0.98
CA LEU A 18 16.87 9.90 -0.20
C LEU A 18 17.64 10.24 1.09
N ALA A 19 18.34 11.39 1.14
CA ALA A 19 18.91 11.90 2.38
C ALA A 19 17.82 12.23 3.42
N ARG A 20 16.67 12.79 3.00
CA ARG A 20 15.51 13.00 3.88
C ARG A 20 14.96 11.68 4.45
N ARG A 21 15.13 10.56 3.73
CA ARG A 21 14.79 9.21 4.19
C ARG A 21 15.92 8.49 4.96
N GLY A 22 17.03 9.20 5.24
CA GLY A 22 18.16 8.68 5.99
C GLY A 22 19.11 7.75 5.23
N ILE A 23 19.03 7.68 3.89
CA ILE A 23 19.84 6.80 3.04
C ILE A 23 20.48 7.54 1.85
N PRO A 24 21.28 8.60 2.08
CA PRO A 24 21.86 9.41 1.00
C PRO A 24 22.83 8.62 0.10
N GLU A 25 23.52 7.61 0.65
CA GLU A 25 24.49 6.76 -0.06
C GLU A 25 23.85 5.83 -1.10
N ARG A 26 22.55 5.59 -1.02
CA ARG A 26 21.83 4.67 -1.90
C ARG A 26 21.95 5.03 -3.37
N VAL A 27 22.04 6.33 -3.71
CA VAL A 27 22.22 6.78 -5.10
C VAL A 27 23.55 6.32 -5.68
N ASP A 28 24.64 6.39 -4.89
CA ASP A 28 25.95 5.94 -5.33
C ASP A 28 26.02 4.43 -5.54
N GLU A 29 25.39 3.66 -4.64
CA GLU A 29 25.27 2.21 -4.78
C GLU A 29 24.53 1.83 -6.08
N LEU A 30 23.40 2.50 -6.38
CA LEU A 30 22.61 2.28 -7.58
C LEU A 30 23.39 2.63 -8.83
N LEU A 31 24.08 3.78 -8.85
CA LEU A 31 24.88 4.21 -9.99
C LEU A 31 26.08 3.29 -10.24
N ALA A 32 26.75 2.82 -9.19
CA ALA A 32 27.86 1.87 -9.32
C ALA A 32 27.38 0.52 -9.88
N ALA A 33 26.24 0.00 -9.39
CA ALA A 33 25.66 -1.24 -9.90
C ALA A 33 25.19 -1.10 -11.36
N ASP A 34 24.56 0.03 -11.75
CA ASP A 34 24.15 0.29 -13.13
C ASP A 34 25.36 0.43 -14.07
N ALA A 35 26.41 1.12 -13.65
CA ALA A 35 27.64 1.24 -14.44
C ALA A 35 28.27 -0.13 -14.72
N LYS A 36 28.38 -0.98 -13.70
CA LYS A 36 28.88 -2.36 -13.83
C LYS A 36 28.00 -3.17 -14.77
N ARG A 37 26.68 -3.14 -14.59
CA ARG A 37 25.71 -3.83 -15.46
C ARG A 37 25.88 -3.42 -16.92
N ARG A 38 25.93 -2.10 -17.22
CA ARG A 38 26.11 -1.59 -18.59
C ARG A 38 27.42 -2.04 -19.21
N GLY A 39 28.52 -1.99 -18.45
CA GLY A 39 29.82 -2.49 -18.93
C GLY A 39 29.78 -3.97 -19.28
N LEU A 40 29.17 -4.81 -18.41
CA LEU A 40 29.00 -6.23 -18.69
C LEU A 40 28.06 -6.50 -19.88
N THR A 41 26.97 -5.74 -20.01
CA THR A 41 26.03 -5.87 -21.13
C THR A 41 26.77 -5.63 -22.46
N THR A 42 27.50 -4.51 -22.61
CA THR A 42 28.27 -4.22 -23.78
C THR A 42 29.30 -5.31 -24.08
N ARG A 43 30.02 -5.79 -23.04
CA ARG A 43 31.01 -6.86 -23.20
C ARG A 43 30.40 -8.18 -23.72
N VAL A 44 29.26 -8.60 -23.14
CA VAL A 44 28.54 -9.82 -23.57
C VAL A 44 28.02 -9.66 -25.01
N GLU A 45 27.48 -8.50 -25.37
CA GLU A 45 27.00 -8.21 -26.72
C GLU A 45 28.16 -8.26 -27.75
N ASP A 46 29.29 -7.65 -27.43
CA ASP A 46 30.48 -7.67 -28.28
C ASP A 46 31.01 -9.10 -28.47
N LEU A 47 31.13 -9.86 -27.39
CA LEU A 47 31.58 -11.26 -27.44
C LEU A 47 30.62 -12.14 -28.27
N ARG A 48 29.30 -11.96 -28.11
CA ARG A 48 28.31 -12.66 -28.95
C ARG A 48 28.40 -12.30 -30.40
N ALA A 49 28.66 -11.02 -30.75
CA ALA A 49 28.84 -10.57 -32.09
C ALA A 49 30.14 -11.17 -32.72
N GLU A 50 31.24 -11.20 -31.96
CA GLU A 50 32.50 -11.81 -32.38
C GLU A 50 32.35 -13.33 -32.60
N GLN A 51 31.71 -14.04 -31.65
CA GLN A 51 31.43 -15.48 -31.77
C GLN A 51 30.63 -15.79 -33.05
N ASN A 52 29.56 -15.02 -33.28
CA ASN A 52 28.71 -15.19 -34.46
C ASN A 52 29.45 -14.94 -35.75
N LYS A 53 30.32 -13.90 -35.79
CA LYS A 53 31.14 -13.57 -36.95
C LYS A 53 32.17 -14.67 -37.25
N ALA A 54 32.91 -15.10 -36.23
CA ALA A 54 33.92 -16.17 -36.37
C ALA A 54 33.25 -17.52 -36.73
N SER A 55 32.11 -17.87 -36.15
CA SER A 55 31.37 -19.09 -36.48
C SER A 55 30.92 -19.13 -37.96
N LYS A 56 30.44 -18.00 -38.51
CA LYS A 56 30.07 -17.87 -39.91
C LYS A 56 31.31 -17.99 -40.84
N ALA A 57 32.48 -17.50 -40.42
CA ALA A 57 33.71 -17.56 -41.19
C ALA A 57 34.27 -19.00 -41.23
N ILE A 58 34.15 -19.80 -40.17
CA ILE A 58 34.59 -21.20 -40.11
C ILE A 58 33.99 -22.02 -41.26
N GLY A 59 32.73 -21.77 -41.63
CA GLY A 59 32.06 -22.48 -42.72
C GLY A 59 32.65 -22.25 -44.10
N LYS A 60 33.48 -21.17 -44.29
CA LYS A 60 34.10 -20.78 -45.55
C LYS A 60 35.63 -20.97 -45.56
N ALA A 61 36.23 -21.10 -44.37
CA ALA A 61 37.68 -21.19 -44.19
C ALA A 61 38.19 -22.64 -44.37
N GLN A 62 39.48 -22.78 -44.79
CA GLN A 62 40.17 -24.08 -44.91
C GLN A 62 41.56 -23.99 -44.26
N GLY A 63 42.17 -25.17 -43.98
CA GLY A 63 43.51 -25.28 -43.44
C GLY A 63 43.74 -24.54 -42.11
N ASP A 64 44.85 -23.82 -42.02
CA ASP A 64 45.28 -23.13 -40.80
C ASP A 64 44.31 -21.98 -40.37
N GLU A 65 43.72 -21.30 -41.36
CA GLU A 65 42.72 -20.26 -41.07
C GLU A 65 41.51 -20.81 -40.32
N LYS A 66 41.03 -21.99 -40.70
CA LYS A 66 39.92 -22.65 -39.99
C LYS A 66 40.30 -23.01 -38.58
N GLN A 67 41.53 -23.49 -38.34
CA GLN A 67 41.98 -23.82 -36.97
C GLN A 67 42.10 -22.58 -36.11
N GLN A 68 42.58 -21.46 -36.64
CA GLN A 68 42.67 -20.17 -35.93
C GLN A 68 41.26 -19.66 -35.52
N LEU A 69 40.30 -19.73 -36.46
CA LEU A 69 38.92 -19.32 -36.16
C LEU A 69 38.25 -20.22 -35.10
N ILE A 70 38.52 -21.54 -35.13
CA ILE A 70 38.02 -22.47 -34.08
C ILE A 70 38.63 -22.12 -32.71
N ALA A 71 39.93 -21.83 -32.67
CA ALA A 71 40.60 -21.41 -31.42
C ALA A 71 40.02 -20.07 -30.89
N GLN A 72 39.75 -19.11 -31.77
CA GLN A 72 39.13 -17.84 -31.43
C GLN A 72 37.72 -18.06 -30.85
N VAL A 73 36.88 -18.86 -31.52
CA VAL A 73 35.55 -19.20 -31.02
C VAL A 73 35.62 -19.88 -29.65
N ALA A 74 36.60 -20.75 -29.42
CA ALA A 74 36.78 -21.41 -28.13
C ALA A 74 37.12 -20.41 -27.01
N THR A 75 38.01 -19.44 -27.29
CA THR A 75 38.41 -18.36 -26.36
C THR A 75 37.21 -17.47 -26.02
N VAL A 76 36.49 -17.00 -27.06
CA VAL A 76 35.30 -16.16 -26.89
C VAL A 76 34.22 -16.91 -26.12
N SER A 77 34.00 -18.20 -26.41
CA SER A 77 33.00 -19.02 -25.67
C SER A 77 33.37 -19.20 -24.20
N ALA A 78 34.66 -19.33 -23.88
CA ALA A 78 35.13 -19.41 -22.50
C ALA A 78 34.89 -18.11 -21.75
N GLU A 79 35.10 -16.97 -22.39
CA GLU A 79 34.82 -15.66 -21.77
C GLU A 79 33.34 -15.38 -21.63
N LEU A 80 32.50 -15.75 -22.59
CA LEU A 80 31.02 -15.68 -22.45
C LEU A 80 30.52 -16.50 -21.27
N LYS A 81 31.05 -17.71 -21.07
CA LYS A 81 30.70 -18.61 -20.00
C LYS A 81 30.91 -18.00 -18.59
N THR A 82 31.84 -17.04 -18.46
CA THR A 82 32.06 -16.29 -17.21
C THR A 82 31.28 -14.97 -17.17
N SER A 83 31.24 -14.23 -18.30
CA SER A 83 30.63 -12.89 -18.35
C SER A 83 29.10 -12.91 -18.26
N GLU A 84 28.42 -13.93 -18.82
CA GLU A 84 26.96 -14.05 -18.77
C GLU A 84 26.43 -14.26 -17.34
N PRO A 85 27.00 -15.19 -16.50
CA PRO A 85 26.63 -15.30 -15.10
C PRO A 85 26.91 -14.01 -14.30
N ASP A 86 28.04 -13.32 -14.56
CA ASP A 86 28.38 -12.06 -13.89
C ASP A 86 27.37 -10.94 -14.24
N LEU A 87 26.92 -10.89 -15.50
CA LEU A 87 25.88 -9.97 -15.93
C LEU A 87 24.56 -10.29 -15.18
N ALA A 88 24.14 -11.54 -15.20
CA ALA A 88 22.90 -11.97 -14.54
C ALA A 88 22.94 -11.66 -13.03
N ALA A 89 24.05 -11.93 -12.34
CA ALA A 89 24.23 -11.62 -10.92
C ALA A 89 24.19 -10.09 -10.66
N THR A 90 24.78 -9.29 -11.56
CA THR A 90 24.78 -7.83 -11.44
C THR A 90 23.40 -7.24 -11.69
N GLU A 91 22.62 -7.79 -12.63
CA GLU A 91 21.22 -7.43 -12.88
C GLU A 91 20.33 -7.74 -11.69
N ALA A 92 20.48 -8.94 -11.11
CA ALA A 92 19.75 -9.31 -9.89
C ALA A 92 20.10 -8.40 -8.71
N MET A 93 21.37 -8.05 -8.52
CA MET A 93 21.83 -7.11 -7.50
C MET A 93 21.21 -5.72 -7.69
N LEU A 94 21.25 -5.16 -8.91
CA LEU A 94 20.64 -3.86 -9.19
C LEU A 94 19.14 -3.87 -8.95
N THR A 95 18.45 -4.94 -9.36
CA THR A 95 17.00 -5.12 -9.11
C THR A 95 16.71 -5.14 -7.62
N SER A 96 17.49 -5.88 -6.83
CA SER A 96 17.34 -5.95 -5.37
C SER A 96 17.57 -4.57 -4.71
N LEU A 97 18.61 -3.84 -5.12
CA LEU A 97 18.88 -2.49 -4.62
C LEU A 97 17.73 -1.52 -4.93
N LEU A 98 17.23 -1.54 -6.16
CA LEU A 98 16.07 -0.72 -6.57
C LEU A 98 14.81 -1.12 -5.80
N ALA A 99 14.59 -2.41 -5.56
CA ALA A 99 13.45 -2.91 -4.80
C ALA A 99 13.50 -2.48 -3.33
N ALA A 100 14.68 -2.45 -2.72
CA ALA A 100 14.88 -1.99 -1.34
C ALA A 100 14.94 -0.46 -1.20
N THR A 101 14.92 0.29 -2.31
CA THR A 101 14.96 1.75 -2.29
C THR A 101 13.54 2.31 -2.25
N PRO A 102 13.19 3.14 -1.24
CA PRO A 102 11.86 3.74 -1.15
C PRO A 102 11.62 4.79 -2.24
N ASN A 103 10.37 5.17 -2.41
CA ASN A 103 9.98 6.24 -3.32
C ASN A 103 10.49 7.61 -2.86
N ILE A 104 10.55 8.54 -3.78
CA ILE A 104 10.95 9.94 -3.53
C ILE A 104 9.80 10.67 -2.86
N ALA A 105 10.05 11.22 -1.66
CA ALA A 105 9.07 12.04 -0.98
C ALA A 105 8.87 13.38 -1.72
N HIS A 106 7.60 13.77 -1.87
CA HIS A 106 7.23 15.06 -2.43
C HIS A 106 7.75 16.20 -1.55
N GLU A 107 8.02 17.37 -2.13
CA GLU A 107 8.57 18.53 -1.41
C GLU A 107 7.69 19.03 -0.28
N SER A 108 6.35 18.89 -0.40
CA SER A 108 5.38 19.29 0.62
C SER A 108 5.26 18.32 1.81
N VAL A 109 5.97 17.20 1.80
CA VAL A 109 6.02 16.27 2.92
C VAL A 109 6.86 16.87 4.04
N PRO A 110 6.39 16.92 5.30
CA PRO A 110 7.17 17.46 6.40
C PRO A 110 8.36 16.54 6.73
N ASP A 111 9.42 17.16 7.25
CA ASP A 111 10.52 16.42 7.87
C ASP A 111 10.07 15.88 9.23
N GLY A 112 10.60 14.74 9.64
CA GLY A 112 10.24 14.06 10.88
C GLY A 112 10.47 12.56 10.76
N LEU A 113 10.51 11.85 11.89
CA LEU A 113 10.85 10.43 11.94
C LEU A 113 9.66 9.54 12.27
N THR A 114 8.66 10.07 12.98
CA THR A 114 7.53 9.31 13.53
C THR A 114 6.20 10.02 13.27
N ASP A 115 5.09 9.33 13.49
CA ASP A 115 3.73 9.88 13.44
C ASP A 115 3.52 11.10 14.35
N GLU A 116 4.31 11.25 15.41
CA GLU A 116 4.27 12.43 16.31
C GLU A 116 4.73 13.72 15.61
N ASP A 117 5.52 13.61 14.53
CA ASP A 117 6.00 14.72 13.73
C ASP A 117 5.01 15.10 12.59
N ALA A 118 3.86 14.43 12.53
CA ALA A 118 2.85 14.71 11.51
C ALA A 118 2.28 16.13 11.64
N VAL A 119 2.09 16.79 10.50
CA VAL A 119 1.61 18.17 10.46
C VAL A 119 0.12 18.20 10.17
N GLU A 120 -0.66 18.77 11.09
CA GLU A 120 -2.08 18.96 10.87
C GLU A 120 -2.34 19.95 9.74
N VAL A 121 -3.20 19.53 8.79
CA VAL A 121 -3.60 20.33 7.63
C VAL A 121 -4.93 21.02 7.89
N ARG A 122 -5.91 20.30 8.45
CA ARG A 122 -7.25 20.79 8.78
C ARG A 122 -7.97 19.83 9.73
N ARG A 123 -9.05 20.31 10.33
CA ARG A 123 -9.98 19.54 11.18
C ARG A 123 -11.42 19.98 10.95
N ASN A 124 -12.36 19.14 11.32
CA ASN A 124 -13.79 19.46 11.19
C ASN A 124 -14.41 20.09 12.44
N HIS A 125 -13.77 19.98 13.62
CA HIS A 125 -14.19 20.58 14.90
C HIS A 125 -12.99 21.26 15.55
N ASP A 126 -13.17 22.48 16.06
CA ASP A 126 -12.09 23.23 16.72
C ASP A 126 -11.59 22.53 17.98
N GLU A 127 -12.51 21.98 18.77
CA GLU A 127 -12.23 21.24 20.01
C GLU A 127 -12.90 19.88 20.01
N PRO A 128 -12.29 18.85 20.62
CA PRO A 128 -12.93 17.58 20.82
C PRO A 128 -14.20 17.71 21.71
N PRO A 129 -15.21 16.83 21.52
CA PRO A 129 -16.42 16.85 22.33
C PRO A 129 -16.10 16.60 23.82
N VAL A 130 -16.78 17.34 24.68
CA VAL A 130 -16.70 17.18 26.14
C VAL A 130 -17.95 16.43 26.62
N PHE A 131 -17.75 15.39 27.42
CA PHE A 131 -18.82 14.60 28.00
C PHE A 131 -19.01 15.01 29.47
N ASP A 132 -20.23 15.05 29.93
CA ASP A 132 -20.61 15.36 31.31
C ASP A 132 -20.76 14.10 32.21
N PHE A 133 -20.30 12.94 31.68
CA PHE A 133 -20.32 11.65 32.37
C PHE A 133 -18.98 10.90 32.17
N GLU A 134 -18.77 9.85 32.95
CA GLU A 134 -17.59 9.00 32.85
C GLU A 134 -17.61 8.19 31.52
N ILE A 135 -16.62 8.46 30.67
CA ILE A 135 -16.47 7.83 29.36
C ILE A 135 -15.99 6.40 29.54
N ARG A 136 -16.60 5.46 28.81
CA ARG A 136 -16.11 4.09 28.63
C ARG A 136 -15.36 3.98 27.32
N ASP A 137 -14.28 3.24 27.32
CA ASP A 137 -13.63 2.85 26.07
C ASP A 137 -14.45 1.77 25.34
N HIS A 138 -14.08 1.50 24.09
CA HIS A 138 -14.78 0.52 23.25
C HIS A 138 -14.75 -0.91 23.79
N VAL A 139 -13.77 -1.27 24.64
CA VAL A 139 -13.70 -2.60 25.26
C VAL A 139 -14.79 -2.71 26.33
N ALA A 140 -14.83 -1.74 27.25
CA ALA A 140 -15.87 -1.69 28.29
C ALA A 140 -17.28 -1.57 27.69
N LEU A 141 -17.47 -0.76 26.64
CA LEU A 141 -18.75 -0.68 25.92
C LEU A 141 -19.08 -2.00 25.23
N GLY A 142 -18.10 -2.65 24.58
CA GLY A 142 -18.30 -3.92 23.90
C GLY A 142 -18.72 -5.05 24.84
N GLU A 143 -18.17 -5.09 26.07
CA GLU A 143 -18.56 -6.03 27.12
C GLU A 143 -19.98 -5.70 27.67
N LEU A 144 -20.24 -4.43 27.99
CA LEU A 144 -21.54 -3.97 28.48
C LEU A 144 -22.69 -4.28 27.52
N LEU A 145 -22.44 -4.02 26.21
CA LEU A 145 -23.43 -4.25 25.16
C LEU A 145 -23.49 -5.73 24.73
N GLY A 146 -22.53 -6.58 25.14
CA GLY A 146 -22.45 -7.98 24.73
C GLY A 146 -22.12 -8.18 23.25
N VAL A 147 -21.44 -7.20 22.61
CA VAL A 147 -21.19 -7.20 21.16
C VAL A 147 -19.77 -7.57 20.79
N LEU A 148 -18.83 -7.59 21.74
CA LEU A 148 -17.42 -7.99 21.55
C LEU A 148 -17.07 -9.15 22.46
N ASP A 149 -16.40 -10.19 21.91
CA ASP A 149 -15.89 -11.31 22.71
C ASP A 149 -14.44 -11.62 22.32
N VAL A 150 -13.53 -11.07 23.09
CA VAL A 150 -12.08 -11.27 22.92
C VAL A 150 -11.62 -12.54 23.63
N GLU A 151 -12.29 -12.98 24.70
CA GLU A 151 -11.90 -14.15 25.49
C GLU A 151 -12.14 -15.45 24.70
N ARG A 152 -13.33 -15.61 24.08
CA ARG A 152 -13.61 -16.76 23.23
C ARG A 152 -12.76 -16.75 21.96
N ALA A 153 -12.51 -15.58 21.39
CA ALA A 153 -11.63 -15.44 20.24
C ALA A 153 -10.18 -15.86 20.56
N ALA A 154 -9.68 -15.48 21.74
CA ALA A 154 -8.33 -15.89 22.18
C ALA A 154 -8.21 -17.41 22.34
N ARG A 155 -9.28 -18.09 22.78
CA ARG A 155 -9.30 -19.57 22.85
C ARG A 155 -9.33 -20.24 21.48
N THR A 156 -9.97 -19.61 20.50
CA THR A 156 -10.10 -20.15 19.14
C THR A 156 -8.87 -19.90 18.29
N SER A 157 -8.32 -18.68 18.32
CA SER A 157 -7.32 -18.19 17.35
C SER A 157 -6.10 -17.56 17.98
N GLY A 158 -6.09 -17.35 19.30
CA GLY A 158 -5.03 -16.63 20.00
C GLY A 158 -5.38 -15.16 20.28
N SER A 159 -4.40 -14.42 20.78
CA SER A 159 -4.54 -12.99 21.08
C SER A 159 -4.78 -12.17 19.81
N ARG A 160 -5.37 -10.96 19.98
CA ARG A 160 -5.65 -10.03 18.87
C ARG A 160 -6.64 -10.56 17.82
N PHE A 161 -7.50 -11.49 18.21
CA PHE A 161 -8.72 -11.84 17.48
C PHE A 161 -9.93 -11.44 18.31
N VAL A 162 -11.05 -11.21 17.66
CA VAL A 162 -12.30 -10.80 18.30
C VAL A 162 -13.49 -11.43 17.57
N TYR A 163 -14.51 -11.82 18.33
CA TYR A 163 -15.83 -12.07 17.77
C TYR A 163 -16.67 -10.80 17.87
N LEU A 164 -17.22 -10.36 16.74
CA LEU A 164 -18.31 -9.39 16.69
C LEU A 164 -19.63 -10.15 16.76
N MET A 165 -20.54 -9.76 17.63
CA MET A 165 -21.78 -10.50 17.86
C MET A 165 -22.99 -9.58 17.91
N GLY A 166 -24.15 -10.09 17.46
CA GLY A 166 -25.40 -9.35 17.55
C GLY A 166 -25.46 -8.13 16.63
N ASP A 167 -25.96 -7.03 17.14
CA ASP A 167 -26.33 -5.86 16.34
C ASP A 167 -25.11 -5.08 15.79
N ILE A 168 -23.91 -5.22 16.39
CA ILE A 168 -22.69 -4.61 15.85
C ILE A 168 -22.30 -5.23 14.49
N VAL A 169 -22.68 -6.49 14.24
CA VAL A 169 -22.48 -7.13 12.93
C VAL A 169 -23.31 -6.43 11.85
N LEU A 170 -24.55 -6.06 12.19
CA LEU A 170 -25.40 -5.30 11.27
C LEU A 170 -24.85 -3.89 11.03
N LEU A 171 -24.32 -3.25 12.08
CA LEU A 171 -23.63 -1.96 11.97
C LEU A 171 -22.38 -2.05 11.07
N GLN A 172 -21.57 -3.11 11.19
CA GLN A 172 -20.44 -3.35 10.28
C GLN A 172 -20.89 -3.37 8.81
N PHE A 173 -21.93 -4.15 8.48
CA PHE A 173 -22.44 -4.20 7.10
C PHE A 173 -23.09 -2.89 6.66
N ALA A 174 -23.70 -2.14 7.55
CA ALA A 174 -24.22 -0.80 7.28
C ALA A 174 -23.08 0.17 6.90
N LEU A 175 -21.94 0.12 7.61
CA LEU A 175 -20.74 0.90 7.27
C LEU A 175 -20.19 0.53 5.91
N VAL A 176 -20.03 -0.77 5.63
CA VAL A 176 -19.56 -1.26 4.32
C VAL A 176 -20.50 -0.77 3.21
N ARG A 177 -21.81 -0.93 3.38
CA ARG A 177 -22.79 -0.54 2.37
C ARG A 177 -22.80 0.97 2.16
N SER A 178 -22.80 1.75 3.23
CA SER A 178 -22.74 3.22 3.15
C SER A 178 -21.49 3.70 2.42
N ALA A 179 -20.31 3.16 2.76
CA ALA A 179 -19.06 3.50 2.08
C ALA A 179 -19.13 3.17 0.58
N LEU A 180 -19.61 1.97 0.22
CA LEU A 180 -19.72 1.57 -1.19
C LEU A 180 -20.71 2.43 -1.97
N ASP A 181 -21.86 2.82 -1.39
CA ASP A 181 -22.84 3.68 -2.05
C ASP A 181 -22.24 5.07 -2.34
N ILE A 182 -21.54 5.67 -1.35
CA ILE A 182 -20.83 6.94 -1.54
C ILE A 182 -19.75 6.80 -2.62
N LEU A 183 -18.96 5.72 -2.61
CA LEU A 183 -17.90 5.49 -3.58
C LEU A 183 -18.42 5.31 -5.00
N VAL A 184 -19.57 4.63 -5.19
CA VAL A 184 -20.22 4.51 -6.50
C VAL A 184 -20.67 5.88 -7.01
N GLU A 185 -21.27 6.72 -6.16
CA GLU A 185 -21.63 8.10 -6.51
C GLU A 185 -20.40 8.95 -6.87
N LYS A 186 -19.24 8.66 -6.28
CA LYS A 186 -17.96 9.30 -6.56
C LYS A 186 -17.19 8.68 -7.74
N GLY A 187 -17.79 7.73 -8.47
CA GLY A 187 -17.22 7.15 -9.69
C GLY A 187 -16.24 6.01 -9.46
N PHE A 188 -16.26 5.38 -8.29
CA PHE A 188 -15.50 4.15 -8.02
C PHE A 188 -16.29 2.90 -8.40
N LEU A 189 -15.65 1.94 -9.05
CA LEU A 189 -16.21 0.64 -9.36
C LEU A 189 -16.06 -0.30 -8.16
N PRO A 190 -17.16 -0.82 -7.57
CA PRO A 190 -17.07 -1.78 -6.46
C PRO A 190 -16.47 -3.11 -6.92
N VAL A 191 -15.56 -3.66 -6.10
CA VAL A 191 -14.85 -4.92 -6.35
C VAL A 191 -14.77 -5.74 -5.07
N ILE A 192 -14.96 -7.05 -5.17
CA ILE A 192 -14.56 -8.03 -4.13
C ILE A 192 -13.31 -8.74 -4.67
N PRO A 193 -12.10 -8.30 -4.27
CA PRO A 193 -10.87 -8.85 -4.79
C PRO A 193 -10.49 -10.17 -4.08
N PRO A 194 -9.66 -11.03 -4.69
CA PRO A 194 -9.09 -12.18 -4.00
C PRO A 194 -8.21 -11.72 -2.83
N VAL A 195 -8.32 -12.43 -1.70
CA VAL A 195 -7.51 -12.19 -0.49
C VAL A 195 -6.23 -13.03 -0.44
N LEU A 196 -6.10 -14.01 -1.31
CA LEU A 196 -4.89 -14.80 -1.53
C LEU A 196 -4.24 -14.34 -2.83
N VAL A 197 -2.97 -13.95 -2.74
CA VAL A 197 -2.20 -13.39 -3.86
C VAL A 197 -0.86 -14.09 -4.00
N ARG A 198 -0.27 -13.99 -5.19
CA ARG A 198 1.12 -14.42 -5.45
C ARG A 198 2.11 -13.35 -4.98
N GLU A 199 3.37 -13.77 -4.84
CA GLU A 199 4.48 -12.91 -4.42
C GLU A 199 4.64 -11.67 -5.32
N GLU A 200 4.42 -11.83 -6.64
CA GLU A 200 4.56 -10.74 -7.60
C GLU A 200 3.62 -9.56 -7.32
N ALA A 201 2.42 -9.81 -6.77
CA ALA A 201 1.51 -8.74 -6.38
C ALA A 201 2.02 -7.97 -5.15
N LEU A 202 2.60 -8.66 -4.16
CA LEU A 202 3.22 -8.04 -2.98
C LEU A 202 4.49 -7.28 -3.34
N PHE A 203 5.31 -7.83 -4.23
CA PHE A 203 6.47 -7.14 -4.79
C PHE A 203 6.04 -5.89 -5.58
N GLY A 204 5.01 -6.03 -6.40
CA GLY A 204 4.48 -4.96 -7.23
C GLY A 204 4.01 -3.75 -6.42
N THR A 205 3.32 -3.99 -5.33
CA THR A 205 2.82 -2.95 -4.43
C THR A 205 3.89 -2.39 -3.48
N GLY A 206 5.02 -3.08 -3.31
CA GLY A 206 6.13 -2.64 -2.47
C GLY A 206 6.09 -3.14 -1.04
N PHE A 207 5.21 -4.09 -0.72
CA PHE A 207 5.25 -4.82 0.55
C PHE A 207 6.51 -5.70 0.63
N PHE A 208 6.96 -6.22 -0.52
CA PHE A 208 8.22 -6.94 -0.62
C PHE A 208 9.28 -6.15 -1.41
N PRO A 209 10.56 -6.19 -0.98
CA PRO A 209 11.06 -6.63 0.32
C PRO A 209 10.76 -5.58 1.41
N GLY A 210 10.61 -5.98 2.66
CA GLY A 210 10.48 -5.07 3.81
C GLY A 210 9.44 -5.51 4.82
N ASP A 211 8.24 -5.82 4.37
CA ASP A 211 7.11 -6.14 5.25
C ASP A 211 6.79 -7.65 5.32
N GLU A 212 7.74 -8.55 4.93
CA GLU A 212 7.51 -10.00 4.97
C GLU A 212 7.08 -10.50 6.35
N ALA A 213 7.61 -9.90 7.41
CA ALA A 213 7.26 -10.25 8.78
C ALA A 213 5.78 -9.99 9.13
N GLN A 214 5.12 -9.08 8.40
CA GLN A 214 3.71 -8.71 8.62
C GLN A 214 2.73 -9.60 7.85
N ILE A 215 3.21 -10.36 6.86
CA ILE A 215 2.36 -11.08 5.90
C ILE A 215 2.25 -12.56 6.30
N TYR A 216 1.02 -13.10 6.26
CA TYR A 216 0.77 -14.53 6.39
C TYR A 216 1.04 -15.24 5.07
N LYS A 217 1.90 -16.25 5.08
CA LYS A 217 2.16 -17.15 3.95
C LYS A 217 1.49 -18.50 4.19
N THR A 218 0.90 -19.09 3.15
CA THR A 218 0.42 -20.48 3.18
C THR A 218 1.61 -21.44 3.17
N ALA A 219 1.46 -22.62 3.80
CA ALA A 219 2.58 -23.55 3.94
C ALA A 219 2.83 -24.39 2.67
N GLU A 220 1.79 -24.71 1.93
CA GLU A 220 1.84 -25.67 0.80
C GLU A 220 1.74 -24.98 -0.55
N ASP A 221 1.01 -23.86 -0.63
CA ASP A 221 0.86 -23.05 -1.84
C ASP A 221 1.75 -21.83 -1.76
N ASP A 222 2.28 -21.37 -2.89
CA ASP A 222 3.00 -20.09 -2.97
C ASP A 222 2.04 -18.91 -3.02
N LEU A 223 1.18 -18.83 -1.98
CA LEU A 223 0.20 -17.77 -1.82
C LEU A 223 0.36 -17.07 -0.47
N TYR A 224 -0.10 -15.84 -0.42
CA TYR A 224 -0.02 -14.96 0.73
C TYR A 224 -1.37 -14.31 1.00
N LEU A 225 -1.75 -14.16 2.27
CA LEU A 225 -2.93 -13.39 2.66
C LEU A 225 -2.62 -11.89 2.60
N VAL A 226 -3.51 -11.13 1.98
CA VAL A 226 -3.33 -9.67 1.85
C VAL A 226 -3.51 -8.95 3.18
N GLY A 227 -2.67 -7.96 3.45
CA GLY A 227 -2.83 -7.02 4.56
C GLY A 227 -3.77 -5.85 4.26
N THR A 228 -4.20 -5.73 2.99
CA THR A 228 -5.07 -4.69 2.45
C THR A 228 -5.53 -5.09 1.04
N ALA A 229 -6.74 -4.70 0.63
CA ALA A 229 -7.22 -4.87 -0.74
C ALA A 229 -6.35 -4.16 -1.79
N GLU A 230 -5.57 -3.15 -1.38
CA GLU A 230 -4.62 -2.45 -2.24
C GLU A 230 -3.77 -3.42 -3.09
N VAL A 231 -3.26 -4.51 -2.48
CA VAL A 231 -2.39 -5.47 -3.17
C VAL A 231 -3.09 -6.09 -4.37
N SER A 232 -4.32 -6.54 -4.18
CA SER A 232 -5.10 -7.19 -5.24
C SER A 232 -5.60 -6.18 -6.27
N LEU A 233 -5.99 -4.97 -5.85
CA LEU A 233 -6.45 -3.90 -6.73
C LEU A 233 -5.31 -3.35 -7.60
N ALA A 234 -4.14 -3.13 -7.03
CA ALA A 234 -2.96 -2.69 -7.77
C ALA A 234 -2.54 -3.72 -8.84
N ALA A 235 -2.61 -5.01 -8.49
CA ALA A 235 -2.26 -6.10 -9.39
C ALA A 235 -3.33 -6.38 -10.48
N LEU A 236 -4.51 -5.76 -10.40
CA LEU A 236 -5.61 -5.98 -11.35
C LEU A 236 -5.18 -5.73 -12.80
N HIS A 237 -4.35 -4.71 -13.02
CA HIS A 237 -3.83 -4.33 -14.33
C HIS A 237 -2.32 -4.62 -14.50
N MET A 238 -1.82 -5.64 -13.79
CA MET A 238 -0.42 -6.04 -13.90
C MET A 238 -0.08 -6.51 -15.32
N GLY A 239 0.96 -5.90 -15.94
CA GLY A 239 1.43 -6.20 -17.29
C GLY A 239 0.62 -5.55 -18.40
N GLU A 240 -0.45 -4.82 -18.10
CA GLU A 240 -1.35 -4.23 -19.08
C GLU A 240 -0.89 -2.84 -19.57
N ILE A 241 -1.41 -2.46 -20.73
CA ILE A 241 -1.33 -1.10 -21.28
C ILE A 241 -2.76 -0.60 -21.42
N LEU A 242 -3.15 0.31 -20.54
CA LEU A 242 -4.48 0.92 -20.52
C LEU A 242 -4.57 2.05 -21.54
N ASP A 243 -5.78 2.35 -22.04
CA ASP A 243 -5.99 3.52 -22.87
C ASP A 243 -6.17 4.78 -22.02
N GLU A 244 -5.53 5.88 -22.42
CA GLU A 244 -5.63 7.17 -21.72
C GLU A 244 -7.09 7.64 -21.57
N ALA A 245 -7.94 7.37 -22.55
CA ALA A 245 -9.35 7.74 -22.52
C ALA A 245 -10.18 7.03 -21.42
N GLN A 246 -9.64 5.95 -20.82
CA GLN A 246 -10.29 5.22 -19.74
C GLN A 246 -9.91 5.75 -18.34
N LEU A 247 -8.92 6.64 -18.28
CA LEU A 247 -8.42 7.17 -17.01
C LEU A 247 -9.18 8.44 -16.57
N PRO A 248 -9.37 8.65 -15.27
CA PRO A 248 -8.93 7.80 -14.16
C PRO A 248 -9.78 6.52 -14.03
N MET A 249 -9.12 5.38 -13.77
CA MET A 249 -9.81 4.14 -13.38
C MET A 249 -9.78 4.01 -11.86
N ARG A 250 -10.96 4.02 -11.23
CA ARG A 250 -11.14 4.02 -9.78
C ARG A 250 -11.86 2.77 -9.31
N TYR A 251 -11.32 2.10 -8.32
CA TYR A 251 -11.85 0.87 -7.75
C TYR A 251 -12.11 1.01 -6.25
N ALA A 252 -13.20 0.42 -5.78
CA ALA A 252 -13.57 0.32 -4.36
C ALA A 252 -13.57 -1.15 -3.95
N GLY A 253 -12.52 -1.62 -3.29
CA GLY A 253 -12.35 -3.01 -2.90
C GLY A 253 -12.79 -3.28 -1.46
N TYR A 254 -13.78 -4.14 -1.26
CA TYR A 254 -14.11 -4.66 0.06
C TYR A 254 -13.43 -6.01 0.29
N SER A 255 -12.65 -6.14 1.35
CA SER A 255 -12.04 -7.42 1.71
C SER A 255 -11.74 -7.53 3.20
N SER A 256 -11.65 -8.78 3.68
CA SER A 256 -10.91 -9.08 4.90
C SER A 256 -9.42 -8.88 4.65
N CYS A 257 -8.73 -8.35 5.67
CA CYS A 257 -7.30 -8.04 5.68
C CYS A 257 -6.64 -8.79 6.83
N PHE A 258 -5.39 -9.24 6.62
CA PHE A 258 -4.67 -10.08 7.57
C PHE A 258 -3.28 -9.54 7.82
N ARG A 259 -2.94 -9.25 9.08
CA ARG A 259 -1.62 -8.75 9.46
C ARG A 259 -1.07 -9.54 10.63
N ARG A 260 0.18 -9.90 10.62
CA ARG A 260 0.84 -10.60 11.75
C ARG A 260 1.13 -9.69 12.93
N GLU A 261 1.07 -8.37 12.75
CA GLU A 261 1.36 -7.36 13.77
C GLU A 261 2.69 -7.63 14.49
N ALA A 262 3.69 -8.10 13.73
CA ALA A 262 5.01 -8.43 14.24
C ALA A 262 5.71 -7.18 14.79
N GLY A 263 6.40 -7.31 15.93
CA GLY A 263 7.13 -6.20 16.54
C GLY A 263 6.30 -5.19 17.33
N THR A 264 4.97 -5.38 17.44
CA THR A 264 4.07 -4.45 18.15
C THR A 264 3.64 -4.96 19.52
N TYR A 265 4.53 -5.66 20.24
CA TYR A 265 4.24 -6.17 21.57
C TYR A 265 3.94 -5.03 22.56
N GLY A 266 2.81 -5.17 23.30
CA GLY A 266 2.38 -4.20 24.31
C GLY A 266 1.68 -2.95 23.80
N LYS A 267 1.61 -2.73 22.47
CA LYS A 267 0.86 -1.61 21.88
C LYS A 267 -0.59 -2.03 21.61
N ASP A 268 -1.55 -1.19 22.01
CA ASP A 268 -2.99 -1.37 21.76
C ASP A 268 -3.48 -2.80 22.08
N MET A 269 -3.15 -3.29 23.28
CA MET A 269 -3.51 -4.63 23.76
C MET A 269 -5.00 -4.66 24.11
N GLY A 270 -5.77 -5.43 23.36
CA GLY A 270 -7.21 -5.61 23.56
C GLY A 270 -8.10 -4.82 22.60
N GLY A 271 -9.35 -5.25 22.46
CA GLY A 271 -10.36 -4.61 21.63
C GLY A 271 -10.13 -4.77 20.12
N LEU A 272 -10.61 -3.78 19.35
CA LEU A 272 -10.66 -3.80 17.88
C LEU A 272 -9.56 -2.99 17.18
N PHE A 273 -8.75 -2.23 17.92
CA PHE A 273 -7.88 -1.24 17.32
C PHE A 273 -6.73 -1.89 16.50
N ARG A 274 -6.15 -2.99 17.03
CA ARG A 274 -5.03 -3.70 16.41
C ARG A 274 -5.24 -5.20 16.50
N VAL A 275 -5.75 -5.77 15.41
CA VAL A 275 -6.16 -7.17 15.29
C VAL A 275 -5.49 -7.84 14.09
N HIS A 276 -5.37 -9.19 14.13
CA HIS A 276 -4.78 -9.98 13.04
C HIS A 276 -5.68 -10.11 11.83
N GLN A 277 -7.00 -9.96 12.02
CA GLN A 277 -8.00 -10.01 10.96
C GLN A 277 -8.98 -8.86 11.14
N PHE A 278 -9.22 -8.10 10.08
CA PHE A 278 -10.17 -6.99 10.04
C PHE A 278 -10.70 -6.78 8.63
N ASP A 279 -11.86 -6.12 8.51
CA ASP A 279 -12.44 -5.78 7.22
C ASP A 279 -12.15 -4.31 6.87
N LYS A 280 -11.94 -4.06 5.57
CA LYS A 280 -11.63 -2.73 5.04
C LYS A 280 -12.29 -2.52 3.67
N VAL A 281 -12.80 -1.33 3.43
CA VAL A 281 -13.12 -0.84 2.10
C VAL A 281 -11.96 0.07 1.66
N GLU A 282 -11.32 -0.29 0.56
CA GLU A 282 -10.14 0.37 0.02
C GLU A 282 -10.46 1.03 -1.30
N MET A 283 -10.01 2.25 -1.50
CA MET A 283 -9.99 2.96 -2.78
C MET A 283 -8.65 2.72 -3.47
N PHE A 284 -8.68 2.55 -4.77
CA PHE A 284 -7.48 2.46 -5.59
C PHE A 284 -7.70 3.14 -6.95
N SER A 285 -6.75 3.97 -7.37
CA SER A 285 -6.84 4.71 -8.63
C SER A 285 -5.62 4.49 -9.51
N PHE A 286 -5.87 4.27 -10.82
CA PHE A 286 -4.86 4.35 -11.88
C PHE A 286 -5.09 5.65 -12.64
N VAL A 287 -4.05 6.46 -12.77
CA VAL A 287 -4.12 7.79 -13.36
C VAL A 287 -2.89 8.10 -14.21
N THR A 288 -2.98 9.16 -15.02
CA THR A 288 -1.78 9.71 -15.68
C THR A 288 -0.89 10.46 -14.68
N PRO A 289 0.40 10.61 -14.95
CA PRO A 289 1.31 11.36 -14.08
C PRO A 289 0.83 12.78 -13.78
N GLU A 290 0.25 13.47 -14.76
CA GLU A 290 -0.18 14.87 -14.67
C GLU A 290 -1.33 15.08 -13.70
N THR A 291 -2.22 14.09 -13.58
CA THR A 291 -3.44 14.20 -12.76
C THR A 291 -3.30 13.58 -11.36
N SER A 292 -2.16 12.97 -11.05
CA SER A 292 -2.02 12.17 -9.83
C SER A 292 -2.09 12.98 -8.53
N TRP A 293 -1.67 14.24 -8.52
CA TRP A 293 -1.77 15.07 -7.33
C TRP A 293 -3.19 15.58 -7.08
N ASP A 294 -3.91 15.91 -8.14
CA ASP A 294 -5.34 16.27 -8.05
C ASP A 294 -6.18 15.05 -7.59
N GLU A 295 -5.84 13.86 -8.10
CA GLU A 295 -6.48 12.61 -7.66
C GLU A 295 -6.18 12.30 -6.18
N HIS A 296 -4.99 12.64 -5.67
CA HIS A 296 -4.66 12.48 -4.26
C HIS A 296 -5.57 13.32 -3.36
N GLU A 297 -5.72 14.61 -3.67
CA GLU A 297 -6.64 15.49 -2.95
C GLU A 297 -8.10 15.05 -3.10
N TYR A 298 -8.47 14.51 -4.28
CA TYR A 298 -9.80 13.96 -4.50
C TYR A 298 -10.08 12.76 -3.58
N ILE A 299 -9.17 11.79 -3.48
CA ILE A 299 -9.34 10.61 -2.62
C ILE A 299 -9.48 11.04 -1.15
N VAL A 300 -8.63 11.96 -0.67
CA VAL A 300 -8.74 12.50 0.70
C VAL A 300 -10.12 13.15 0.92
N SER A 301 -10.61 13.92 -0.05
CA SER A 301 -11.95 14.53 0.04
C SER A 301 -13.08 13.50 0.13
N VAL A 302 -12.90 12.34 -0.49
CA VAL A 302 -13.86 11.22 -0.41
C VAL A 302 -13.80 10.55 0.96
N GLU A 303 -12.60 10.36 1.53
CA GLU A 303 -12.44 9.88 2.91
C GLU A 303 -13.13 10.80 3.91
N GLU A 304 -12.92 12.13 3.80
CA GLU A 304 -13.57 13.13 4.64
C GLU A 304 -15.10 13.10 4.47
N ALA A 305 -15.60 12.92 3.24
CA ALA A 305 -17.04 12.81 2.99
C ALA A 305 -17.66 11.57 3.67
N ILE A 306 -16.96 10.44 3.72
CA ILE A 306 -17.41 9.23 4.39
C ILE A 306 -17.41 9.42 5.91
N ILE A 307 -16.32 9.90 6.49
CA ILE A 307 -16.18 10.10 7.95
C ILE A 307 -17.15 11.19 8.43
N GLY A 308 -17.31 12.28 7.68
CA GLY A 308 -18.24 13.36 7.98
C GLY A 308 -19.70 12.92 8.06
N LYS A 309 -20.10 11.85 7.36
CA LYS A 309 -21.45 11.25 7.47
C LYS A 309 -21.68 10.49 8.79
N LEU A 310 -20.60 10.20 9.50
CA LEU A 310 -20.65 9.46 10.77
C LEU A 310 -20.67 10.39 11.98
N ASP A 311 -20.66 11.71 11.76
CA ASP A 311 -20.63 12.73 12.83
C ASP A 311 -19.51 12.49 13.85
N LEU A 312 -18.30 12.21 13.31
CA LEU A 312 -17.11 11.95 14.09
C LEU A 312 -16.17 13.17 14.05
N PRO A 313 -15.60 13.58 15.20
CA PRO A 313 -14.51 14.57 15.19
C PRO A 313 -13.25 13.99 14.59
N TYR A 314 -12.69 14.66 13.60
CA TYR A 314 -11.47 14.22 12.93
C TYR A 314 -10.54 15.38 12.58
N ARG A 315 -9.28 15.04 12.30
CA ARG A 315 -8.30 15.92 11.68
C ARG A 315 -7.58 15.21 10.54
N VAL A 316 -7.13 15.97 9.56
CA VAL A 316 -6.28 15.50 8.46
C VAL A 316 -4.84 15.91 8.76
N VAL A 317 -3.93 14.95 8.71
CA VAL A 317 -2.50 15.18 8.95
C VAL A 317 -1.66 14.76 7.75
N ASN A 318 -0.63 15.55 7.45
CA ASN A 318 0.39 15.21 6.45
C ASN A 318 1.52 14.46 7.15
N ILE A 319 1.74 13.23 6.74
CA ILE A 319 2.66 12.30 7.40
C ILE A 319 4.11 12.64 7.04
N PRO A 320 5.04 12.64 8.04
CA PRO A 320 6.43 13.00 7.82
C PRO A 320 7.20 11.95 7.04
N VAL A 321 8.32 12.37 6.46
CA VAL A 321 9.14 11.56 5.56
C VAL A 321 9.63 10.25 6.19
N GLY A 322 9.89 10.21 7.49
CA GLY A 322 10.37 9.03 8.20
C GLY A 322 9.28 7.98 8.44
N ASP A 323 7.99 8.38 8.43
CA ASP A 323 6.84 7.49 8.62
C ASP A 323 6.07 7.17 7.31
N LEU A 324 6.57 7.67 6.18
CA LEU A 324 6.07 7.24 4.88
C LEU A 324 6.46 5.78 4.63
N GLY A 325 5.51 4.93 4.29
CA GLY A 325 5.79 3.60 3.74
C GLY A 325 6.69 3.68 2.49
N ALA A 326 7.40 2.61 2.16
CA ALA A 326 8.35 2.60 1.05
C ALA A 326 7.74 3.06 -0.31
N PRO A 327 6.49 2.69 -0.70
CA PRO A 327 5.93 3.12 -1.98
C PRO A 327 5.45 4.58 -2.01
N ALA A 328 5.10 5.18 -0.86
CA ALA A 328 4.44 6.49 -0.82
C ALA A 328 5.40 7.65 -1.13
N ALA A 329 5.01 8.52 -2.06
CA ALA A 329 5.64 9.81 -2.28
C ALA A 329 5.04 10.90 -1.37
N LYS A 330 3.76 10.76 -0.98
CA LYS A 330 3.07 11.59 -0.01
C LYS A 330 1.92 10.80 0.59
N LYS A 331 1.66 10.99 1.88
CA LYS A 331 0.59 10.33 2.61
C LYS A 331 -0.15 11.33 3.49
N TYR A 332 -1.47 11.28 3.44
CA TYR A 332 -2.33 11.90 4.43
C TYR A 332 -2.97 10.81 5.28
N ASP A 333 -3.10 11.04 6.57
CA ASP A 333 -3.95 10.24 7.44
C ASP A 333 -5.12 11.09 7.93
N ILE A 334 -6.30 10.49 8.03
CA ILE A 334 -7.41 11.08 8.78
C ILE A 334 -7.46 10.39 10.12
N GLU A 335 -7.27 11.19 11.16
CA GLU A 335 -7.31 10.73 12.53
C GLU A 335 -8.63 11.14 13.19
N GLY A 336 -9.36 10.17 13.73
CA GLY A 336 -10.57 10.41 14.53
C GLY A 336 -10.24 10.56 16.01
N TRP A 337 -10.99 11.41 16.70
CA TRP A 337 -10.91 11.51 18.14
C TRP A 337 -11.48 10.26 18.82
N LEU A 338 -10.70 9.67 19.71
CA LEU A 338 -11.14 8.55 20.55
C LEU A 338 -11.23 9.02 22.01
N PRO A 339 -12.44 9.28 22.52
CA PRO A 339 -12.64 9.78 23.88
C PRO A 339 -12.03 8.90 24.96
N GLY A 340 -12.13 7.58 24.84
CA GLY A 340 -11.56 6.63 25.80
C GLY A 340 -10.04 6.65 25.89
N GLN A 341 -9.35 7.16 24.84
CA GLN A 341 -7.89 7.36 24.80
C GLN A 341 -7.49 8.83 24.94
N GLN A 342 -8.44 9.76 24.88
CA GLN A 342 -8.24 11.22 24.88
C GLN A 342 -7.21 11.68 23.87
N ARG A 343 -7.23 11.12 22.66
CA ARG A 343 -6.34 11.47 21.55
C ARG A 343 -6.93 11.13 20.18
N TYR A 344 -6.39 11.79 19.18
CA TYR A 344 -6.64 11.45 17.80
C TYR A 344 -5.90 10.18 17.41
N ARG A 345 -6.55 9.32 16.64
CA ARG A 345 -5.97 8.06 16.15
C ARG A 345 -6.31 7.88 14.67
N GLU A 346 -5.36 7.35 13.91
CA GLU A 346 -5.55 7.01 12.51
C GLU A 346 -6.77 6.12 12.28
N LEU A 347 -7.72 6.60 11.49
CA LEU A 347 -8.88 5.84 10.99
C LEU A 347 -8.67 5.43 9.54
N THR A 348 -8.19 6.35 8.71
CA THR A 348 -7.94 6.13 7.28
C THR A 348 -6.60 6.74 6.87
N SER A 349 -6.09 6.27 5.73
CA SER A 349 -4.81 6.71 5.17
C SER A 349 -4.92 6.76 3.65
N CYS A 350 -4.39 7.83 3.04
CA CYS A 350 -4.38 8.05 1.60
C CYS A 350 -2.96 8.31 1.10
N SER A 351 -2.49 7.54 0.12
CA SER A 351 -1.14 7.66 -0.43
C SER A 351 -1.12 7.86 -1.94
N ASN A 352 -0.30 8.80 -2.39
CA ASN A 352 0.14 8.87 -3.78
C ASN A 352 1.49 8.13 -3.90
N THR A 353 1.52 7.07 -4.68
CA THR A 353 2.72 6.25 -4.90
C THR A 353 3.46 6.61 -6.19
N THR A 354 2.96 7.59 -6.94
CA THR A 354 3.47 7.99 -8.24
C THR A 354 3.66 6.77 -9.17
N ASP A 355 4.78 6.66 -9.87
CA ASP A 355 5.08 5.53 -10.77
C ASP A 355 5.69 4.30 -10.05
N TYR A 356 5.85 4.35 -8.73
CA TYR A 356 6.61 3.34 -7.97
C TYR A 356 6.03 1.93 -8.08
N GLN A 357 4.72 1.79 -7.82
CA GLN A 357 4.01 0.51 -7.93
C GLN A 357 3.78 0.12 -9.39
N ALA A 358 3.29 1.05 -10.21
CA ALA A 358 3.00 0.81 -11.61
C ALA A 358 4.25 0.33 -12.39
N ARG A 359 5.43 0.84 -12.05
CA ARG A 359 6.71 0.41 -12.63
C ARG A 359 7.04 -1.04 -12.28
N ARG A 360 6.78 -1.48 -11.05
CA ARG A 360 6.98 -2.87 -10.62
C ARG A 360 5.95 -3.82 -11.25
N LEU A 361 4.70 -3.37 -11.31
CA LEU A 361 3.57 -4.10 -11.88
C LEU A 361 3.56 -4.07 -13.42
N GLN A 362 4.42 -3.27 -14.05
CA GLN A 362 4.41 -3.04 -15.51
C GLN A 362 3.05 -2.51 -16.02
N ALA A 363 2.33 -1.77 -15.19
CA ALA A 363 1.08 -1.10 -15.56
C ALA A 363 1.40 0.21 -16.30
N ARG A 364 0.91 0.34 -17.52
CA ARG A 364 1.28 1.42 -18.46
C ARG A 364 0.05 2.05 -19.07
N VAL A 365 0.20 3.24 -19.62
CA VAL A 365 -0.83 3.92 -20.41
C VAL A 365 -0.35 4.14 -21.82
N ARG A 366 -1.25 3.93 -22.78
CA ARG A 366 -1.09 4.36 -24.16
C ARG A 366 -1.71 5.74 -24.33
N ARG A 367 -0.87 6.72 -24.63
CA ARG A 367 -1.28 8.09 -24.88
C ARG A 367 -2.00 8.24 -26.23
N THR A 368 -2.72 9.33 -26.41
CA THR A 368 -3.40 9.67 -27.67
C THR A 368 -2.46 9.83 -28.84
N ASP A 369 -1.19 10.20 -28.61
CA ASP A 369 -0.13 10.29 -29.64
C ASP A 369 0.51 8.92 -29.97
N GLY A 370 0.07 7.84 -29.31
CA GLY A 370 0.57 6.48 -29.47
C GLY A 370 1.79 6.13 -28.59
N SER A 371 2.36 7.07 -27.87
CA SER A 371 3.43 6.79 -26.89
C SER A 371 2.93 5.93 -25.74
N VAL A 372 3.85 5.23 -25.07
CA VAL A 372 3.53 4.40 -23.90
C VAL A 372 4.41 4.83 -22.74
N GLU A 373 3.78 5.11 -21.60
CA GLU A 373 4.47 5.47 -20.36
C GLU A 373 3.92 4.72 -19.14
N ILE A 374 4.62 4.85 -18.02
CA ILE A 374 4.20 4.23 -16.75
C ILE A 374 3.09 5.07 -16.12
N LEU A 375 2.04 4.41 -15.64
CA LEU A 375 0.96 5.02 -14.86
C LEU A 375 1.42 5.52 -13.49
N HIS A 376 0.62 6.39 -12.88
CA HIS A 376 0.66 6.64 -11.45
C HIS A 376 -0.45 5.87 -10.74
N THR A 377 -0.19 5.44 -9.50
CA THR A 377 -1.15 4.74 -8.66
C THR A 377 -1.34 5.46 -7.33
N LEU A 378 -2.56 5.37 -6.82
CA LEU A 378 -2.94 5.93 -5.53
C LEU A 378 -3.84 4.95 -4.80
N ASN A 379 -3.73 4.92 -3.49
CA ASN A 379 -4.63 4.17 -2.63
C ASN A 379 -5.21 5.08 -1.54
N GLY A 380 -6.33 4.68 -0.97
CA GLY A 380 -6.93 5.35 0.18
C GLY A 380 -7.91 4.42 0.89
N THR A 381 -7.94 4.50 2.21
CA THR A 381 -8.87 3.73 3.02
C THR A 381 -10.21 4.45 3.10
N ALA A 382 -11.24 3.95 2.45
CA ALA A 382 -12.58 4.49 2.60
C ALA A 382 -13.13 4.26 4.02
N THR A 383 -12.93 3.06 4.56
CA THR A 383 -13.24 2.76 5.97
C THR A 383 -12.50 1.51 6.45
N ALA A 384 -11.75 1.63 7.54
CA ALA A 384 -11.23 0.52 8.32
C ALA A 384 -12.28 0.17 9.38
N ILE A 385 -13.06 -0.87 9.13
CA ILE A 385 -14.31 -1.15 9.85
C ILE A 385 -14.10 -1.19 11.37
N GLY A 386 -13.12 -1.94 11.87
CA GLY A 386 -12.86 -2.06 13.31
C GLY A 386 -12.58 -0.71 13.98
N ARG A 387 -11.73 0.13 13.38
CA ARG A 387 -11.41 1.46 13.91
C ARG A 387 -12.61 2.42 13.84
N THR A 388 -13.39 2.36 12.77
CA THR A 388 -14.61 3.16 12.62
C THR A 388 -15.67 2.74 13.63
N LEU A 389 -15.82 1.44 13.92
CA LEU A 389 -16.69 0.95 14.99
C LEU A 389 -16.26 1.49 16.37
N ILE A 390 -14.95 1.50 16.67
CA ILE A 390 -14.43 2.11 17.90
C ILE A 390 -14.84 3.58 17.99
N ALA A 391 -14.59 4.34 16.93
CA ALA A 391 -14.90 5.76 16.91
C ALA A 391 -16.41 6.02 17.11
N ILE A 392 -17.29 5.22 16.50
CA ILE A 392 -18.75 5.31 16.71
C ILE A 392 -19.11 4.96 18.15
N LEU A 393 -18.64 3.83 18.68
CA LEU A 393 -18.95 3.39 20.04
C LEU A 393 -18.55 4.45 21.07
N GLU A 394 -17.34 5.00 20.96
CA GLU A 394 -16.80 5.93 21.94
C GLU A 394 -17.37 7.34 21.80
N ASN A 395 -17.65 7.86 20.60
CA ASN A 395 -18.15 9.22 20.41
C ASN A 395 -19.67 9.34 20.58
N HIS A 396 -20.43 8.28 20.31
CA HIS A 396 -21.89 8.30 20.37
C HIS A 396 -22.47 7.57 21.59
N GLN A 397 -21.63 7.28 22.60
CA GLN A 397 -22.06 6.70 23.86
C GLN A 397 -22.85 7.68 24.68
N ARG A 398 -23.80 7.16 25.51
CA ARG A 398 -24.57 7.91 26.46
C ARG A 398 -24.20 7.50 27.90
N ALA A 399 -24.61 8.29 28.88
CA ALA A 399 -24.34 8.05 30.30
C ALA A 399 -24.82 6.66 30.78
N ASP A 400 -25.94 6.17 30.24
CA ASP A 400 -26.51 4.87 30.55
C ASP A 400 -25.79 3.68 29.88
N GLY A 401 -24.78 3.95 29.05
CA GLY A 401 -24.02 2.94 28.31
C GLY A 401 -24.65 2.49 27.00
N THR A 402 -25.76 3.11 26.60
CA THR A 402 -26.28 2.93 25.24
C THR A 402 -25.42 3.71 24.24
N VAL A 403 -25.45 3.29 22.96
CA VAL A 403 -24.75 3.98 21.86
C VAL A 403 -25.74 4.31 20.76
N GLU A 404 -25.88 5.60 20.45
CA GLU A 404 -26.71 6.07 19.35
C GLU A 404 -25.96 5.94 18.04
N ILE A 405 -26.57 5.31 17.03
CA ILE A 405 -25.94 5.13 15.75
C ILE A 405 -26.15 6.38 14.88
N PRO A 406 -25.12 6.88 14.17
CA PRO A 406 -25.26 8.02 13.28
C PRO A 406 -26.46 7.91 12.33
N GLU A 407 -27.27 8.97 12.24
CA GLU A 407 -28.53 8.98 11.48
C GLU A 407 -28.37 8.54 10.04
N HIS A 408 -27.24 8.91 9.40
CA HIS A 408 -26.93 8.50 8.04
C HIS A 408 -26.97 6.97 7.84
N LEU A 409 -26.63 6.18 8.86
CA LEU A 409 -26.61 4.71 8.79
C LEU A 409 -27.99 4.07 9.00
N TRP A 410 -29.00 4.81 9.47
CA TRP A 410 -30.33 4.25 9.78
C TRP A 410 -31.03 3.62 8.57
N GLN A 411 -30.79 4.13 7.38
CA GLN A 411 -31.33 3.59 6.14
C GLN A 411 -30.85 2.16 5.81
N TYR A 412 -29.72 1.75 6.39
CA TYR A 412 -29.09 0.43 6.21
C TYR A 412 -29.36 -0.52 7.39
N LEU A 413 -30.08 -0.07 8.41
CA LEU A 413 -30.28 -0.77 9.67
C LEU A 413 -31.74 -0.99 10.00
N PRO A 414 -32.09 -2.13 10.64
CA PRO A 414 -33.39 -2.26 11.30
C PRO A 414 -33.56 -1.18 12.39
N GLU A 415 -34.81 -0.71 12.59
CA GLU A 415 -35.10 0.37 13.54
C GLU A 415 -34.56 0.11 14.95
N ARG A 416 -34.62 -1.14 15.43
CA ARG A 416 -34.13 -1.54 16.78
C ARG A 416 -32.61 -1.37 16.93
N VAL A 417 -31.84 -1.29 15.82
CA VAL A 417 -30.37 -1.17 15.83
C VAL A 417 -29.93 0.30 15.79
N ARG A 418 -30.85 1.25 15.71
CA ARG A 418 -30.51 2.69 15.76
C ARG A 418 -29.90 3.12 17.09
N VAL A 419 -30.12 2.32 18.14
CA VAL A 419 -29.47 2.45 19.44
C VAL A 419 -29.02 1.07 19.90
N LEU A 420 -27.73 0.91 20.14
CA LEU A 420 -27.20 -0.28 20.80
C LEU A 420 -27.44 -0.15 22.28
N ALA A 421 -28.05 -1.16 22.89
CA ALA A 421 -28.36 -1.17 24.32
C ALA A 421 -27.75 -2.39 25.02
N PRO A 422 -27.41 -2.29 26.33
CA PRO A 422 -26.94 -3.43 27.10
C PRO A 422 -27.88 -4.63 27.00
N THR A 423 -27.32 -5.82 26.82
CA THR A 423 -28.09 -7.05 26.88
C THR A 423 -28.56 -7.29 28.33
N THR A 424 -29.88 -7.31 28.54
CA THR A 424 -30.48 -7.62 29.85
C THR A 424 -30.21 -9.06 30.28
#